data_6760a5aa0b9821a35e236f37191988ac
#
_entry.id   6760a5aa0b9821a35e236f37191988ac
#
_cell.length_a   1.000
_cell.length_b   1.000
_cell.length_c   1.000
_cell.angle_alpha   90.00
_cell.angle_beta   90.00
_cell.angle_gamma   90.00
#
_symmetry.space_group_name_H-M   'P 1'
#
loop_
_entity.id
_entity.type
_entity.pdbx_description
1 polymer ?
#
loop_
_entity_poly.entity_id
_entity_poly.type
_entity_poly.pdbx_seq_one_letter_code
_entity_poly.pdbx_strand_id
1 'polypeptide(L)'
;KIPNSAISLSGSKVTGTLPVGSGGTGITSGFINGGITFGAATDIGGTNSTTFTGIPSTHKMIRVVWFGLTPGNQYPEWRLGDSSSFVMTGYFNHMSYTTHNSTTYVDYANNVNSFRMPGWTNVNNTWYGYQDFHRHLHTNGNTYYHQETSLWNSGFTTYGAFFIKGFVNVGTKVIDRYTVIGASGANITAGNFQVGYI
;
A
#
# COMPACT_ATOMS: atom_id res chain seq x y z
N LYS A 1 28.42 30.32 33.18
CA LYS A 1 28.84 29.23 32.27
C LYS A 1 28.49 27.92 32.95
N ILE A 2 27.47 27.20 32.46
CA ILE A 2 27.09 25.88 33.00
C ILE A 2 28.16 24.87 32.57
N PRO A 3 28.78 24.10 33.46
CA PRO A 3 29.76 23.12 33.08
C PRO A 3 29.13 22.03 32.19
N ASN A 4 29.82 21.60 31.12
CA ASN A 4 29.33 20.60 30.16
C ASN A 4 29.01 19.22 30.77
N SER A 5 29.36 18.98 32.03
CA SER A 5 29.10 17.71 32.74
C SER A 5 27.76 17.64 33.47
N ALA A 6 26.92 18.67 33.38
CA ALA A 6 25.77 18.81 34.30
C ALA A 6 24.39 18.63 33.63
N ILE A 7 24.29 18.35 32.36
CA ILE A 7 22.98 18.15 31.74
C ILE A 7 22.73 16.64 31.56
N SER A 8 22.11 16.05 32.59
CA SER A 8 21.54 14.69 32.46
C SER A 8 20.14 14.79 31.86
N LEU A 9 19.97 14.27 30.66
CA LEU A 9 18.69 14.18 29.97
C LEU A 9 17.85 12.95 30.40
N SER A 10 18.30 12.22 31.43
CA SER A 10 17.63 11.00 31.91
C SER A 10 16.56 11.26 32.99
N GLY A 11 16.29 12.50 33.36
CA GLY A 11 15.31 12.83 34.38
C GLY A 11 13.91 13.11 33.81
N SER A 12 12.87 12.77 34.55
CA SER A 12 11.44 13.01 34.25
C SER A 12 11.06 14.50 34.07
N LYS A 13 12.03 15.41 34.15
CA LYS A 13 11.83 16.86 33.99
C LYS A 13 12.12 17.40 32.58
N VAL A 14 12.60 16.56 31.65
CA VAL A 14 12.78 16.95 30.26
C VAL A 14 11.50 16.58 29.51
N THR A 15 10.59 17.52 29.40
CA THR A 15 9.36 17.35 28.63
C THR A 15 9.45 18.18 27.37
N GLY A 16 9.07 17.60 26.23
CA GLY A 16 9.03 18.27 24.93
C GLY A 16 10.06 17.76 23.94
N THR A 17 9.97 18.27 22.72
CA THR A 17 10.85 17.93 21.60
C THR A 17 12.00 18.91 21.53
N LEU A 18 13.25 18.41 21.57
CA LEU A 18 14.42 19.25 21.27
C LEU A 18 14.35 19.73 19.81
N PRO A 19 14.42 21.02 19.52
CA PRO A 19 14.48 21.53 18.17
C PRO A 19 15.67 20.94 17.41
N VAL A 20 15.52 20.71 16.10
CA VAL A 20 16.59 20.17 15.24
C VAL A 20 17.86 21.02 15.31
N GLY A 21 17.74 22.36 15.39
CA GLY A 21 18.85 23.30 15.56
C GLY A 21 19.60 23.16 16.89
N SER A 22 19.06 22.45 17.88
CA SER A 22 19.68 22.14 19.17
C SER A 22 20.15 20.69 19.27
N GLY A 23 20.27 19.99 18.15
CA GLY A 23 20.72 18.60 18.08
C GLY A 23 19.61 17.56 18.33
N GLY A 24 18.36 18.01 18.43
CA GLY A 24 17.21 17.11 18.52
C GLY A 24 16.80 16.59 17.15
N THR A 25 16.24 15.37 17.11
CA THR A 25 15.71 14.77 15.87
C THR A 25 14.37 15.37 15.44
N GLY A 26 13.75 16.23 16.27
CA GLY A 26 12.40 16.74 16.03
C GLY A 26 11.29 15.69 16.21
N ILE A 27 11.62 14.49 16.68
CA ILE A 27 10.72 13.33 16.76
C ILE A 27 10.36 13.07 18.22
N THR A 28 9.08 13.05 18.54
CA THR A 28 8.55 12.79 19.89
C THR A 28 8.45 11.29 20.23
N SER A 29 8.50 10.43 19.24
CA SER A 29 8.57 8.96 19.40
C SER A 29 9.94 8.48 18.92
N GLY A 30 10.71 7.79 19.73
CA GLY A 30 12.11 7.42 19.51
C GLY A 30 12.41 6.46 18.35
N PHE A 31 11.52 6.35 17.36
CA PHE A 31 11.72 5.55 16.16
C PHE A 31 11.50 6.37 14.89
N ILE A 32 12.54 6.50 14.10
CA ILE A 32 12.41 6.89 12.69
C ILE A 32 11.97 5.61 11.95
N ASN A 33 10.69 5.39 11.86
CA ASN A 33 10.09 4.31 11.07
C ASN A 33 10.19 4.64 9.58
N GLY A 34 11.41 4.83 9.02
CA GLY A 34 11.61 5.11 7.60
C GLY A 34 10.70 6.19 6.99
N GLY A 35 10.05 7.01 7.81
CA GLY A 35 9.09 8.03 7.40
C GLY A 35 7.68 7.51 7.10
N ILE A 36 7.40 6.20 7.14
CA ILE A 36 6.05 5.68 6.86
C ILE A 36 5.23 5.64 8.16
N THR A 37 4.10 6.35 8.14
CA THR A 37 3.09 6.26 9.20
C THR A 37 2.04 5.22 8.80
N PHE A 38 1.90 4.15 9.59
CA PHE A 38 0.90 3.11 9.34
C PHE A 38 -0.35 3.33 10.20
N GLY A 39 -1.52 3.17 9.58
CA GLY A 39 -2.80 3.02 10.28
C GLY A 39 -2.94 1.67 10.98
N ALA A 40 -4.08 1.43 11.60
CA ALA A 40 -4.41 0.12 12.15
C ALA A 40 -4.56 -0.94 11.04
N ALA A 41 -4.28 -2.19 11.35
CA ALA A 41 -4.58 -3.30 10.45
C ALA A 41 -6.10 -3.46 10.33
N THR A 42 -6.58 -3.69 9.11
CA THR A 42 -7.99 -3.86 8.79
C THR A 42 -8.25 -5.29 8.32
N ASP A 43 -9.17 -5.99 8.98
CA ASP A 43 -9.66 -7.29 8.53
C ASP A 43 -10.60 -7.12 7.33
N ILE A 44 -10.41 -7.93 6.30
CA ILE A 44 -11.19 -7.93 5.07
C ILE A 44 -11.88 -9.28 4.80
N GLY A 45 -11.73 -10.23 5.71
CA GLY A 45 -12.35 -11.54 5.60
C GLY A 45 -13.89 -11.46 5.60
N GLY A 46 -14.52 -12.21 4.70
CA GLY A 46 -15.97 -12.25 4.57
C GLY A 46 -16.61 -11.06 3.88
N THR A 47 -15.82 -10.10 3.37
CA THR A 47 -16.33 -8.90 2.69
C THR A 47 -16.06 -8.96 1.19
N ASN A 48 -16.90 -8.31 0.40
CA ASN A 48 -16.65 -8.11 -1.03
C ASN A 48 -15.88 -6.82 -1.32
N SER A 49 -15.81 -5.91 -0.37
CA SER A 49 -14.99 -4.70 -0.46
C SER A 49 -14.67 -4.12 0.91
N THR A 50 -13.51 -3.52 1.04
CA THR A 50 -13.11 -2.77 2.24
C THR A 50 -12.34 -1.54 1.82
N THR A 51 -12.68 -0.40 2.41
CA THR A 51 -12.08 0.89 2.11
C THR A 51 -11.34 1.43 3.32
N PHE A 52 -10.09 1.81 3.11
CA PHE A 52 -9.31 2.62 4.03
C PHE A 52 -9.45 4.10 3.63
N THR A 53 -9.66 4.97 4.59
CA THR A 53 -9.78 6.43 4.41
C THR A 53 -8.80 7.17 5.29
N GLY A 54 -8.64 8.47 5.04
CA GLY A 54 -7.78 9.31 5.87
C GLY A 54 -6.33 9.35 5.44
N ILE A 55 -6.03 9.00 4.19
CA ILE A 55 -4.71 9.24 3.61
C ILE A 55 -4.53 10.76 3.46
N PRO A 56 -3.50 11.37 4.08
CA PRO A 56 -3.30 12.82 4.01
C PRO A 56 -3.07 13.29 2.57
N SER A 57 -3.63 14.42 2.19
CA SER A 57 -3.48 15.00 0.84
C SER A 57 -2.02 15.33 0.45
N THR A 58 -1.15 15.43 1.43
CA THR A 58 0.28 15.75 1.26
C THR A 58 1.16 14.53 1.06
N HIS A 59 0.61 13.31 1.11
CA HIS A 59 1.40 12.09 0.95
C HIS A 59 2.18 12.07 -0.37
N LYS A 60 3.34 11.46 -0.34
CA LYS A 60 4.20 11.23 -1.52
C LYS A 60 4.14 9.77 -1.98
N MET A 61 3.88 8.88 -1.03
CA MET A 61 3.75 7.45 -1.27
C MET A 61 2.68 6.86 -0.35
N ILE A 62 1.96 5.87 -0.85
CA ILE A 62 1.06 5.00 -0.07
C ILE A 62 1.66 3.61 -0.12
N ARG A 63 1.84 2.97 1.03
CA ARG A 63 2.23 1.56 1.15
C ARG A 63 1.09 0.76 1.75
N VAL A 64 0.73 -0.33 1.11
CA VAL A 64 -0.24 -1.30 1.63
C VAL A 64 0.48 -2.61 1.89
N VAL A 65 0.41 -3.10 3.11
CA VAL A 65 0.99 -4.38 3.50
C VAL A 65 -0.13 -5.39 3.68
N TRP A 66 0.02 -6.55 3.10
CA TRP A 66 -0.95 -7.63 3.10
C TRP A 66 -0.52 -8.78 3.99
N PHE A 67 -1.46 -9.24 4.83
CA PHE A 67 -1.25 -10.33 5.76
C PHE A 67 -2.30 -11.41 5.54
N GLY A 68 -1.91 -12.50 4.87
CA GLY A 68 -2.77 -13.66 4.73
C GLY A 68 -3.98 -13.45 3.81
N LEU A 69 -3.85 -12.62 2.76
CA LEU A 69 -4.92 -12.40 1.79
C LEU A 69 -5.30 -13.70 1.10
N THR A 70 -6.52 -14.17 1.31
CA THR A 70 -7.09 -15.32 0.64
C THR A 70 -8.27 -14.86 -0.23
N PRO A 71 -8.08 -14.77 -1.56
CA PRO A 71 -9.08 -14.24 -2.46
C PRO A 71 -10.22 -15.20 -2.60
N GLY A 72 -11.20 -15.42 -2.19
CA GLY A 72 -12.32 -16.34 -2.47
C GLY A 72 -12.33 -16.91 -3.90
N ASN A 73 -13.44 -16.80 -4.60
CA ASN A 73 -13.61 -17.37 -5.94
C ASN A 73 -13.10 -16.48 -7.08
N GLN A 74 -12.59 -15.30 -6.76
CA GLN A 74 -12.14 -14.30 -7.75
C GLN A 74 -10.87 -13.61 -7.24
N TYR A 75 -10.11 -13.02 -8.16
CA TYR A 75 -8.94 -12.24 -7.80
C TYR A 75 -9.33 -10.91 -7.12
N PRO A 76 -8.51 -10.39 -6.20
CA PRO A 76 -8.71 -9.06 -5.64
C PRO A 76 -8.34 -7.98 -6.65
N GLU A 77 -9.11 -6.91 -6.61
CA GLU A 77 -8.85 -5.66 -7.32
C GLU A 77 -8.66 -4.53 -6.30
N TRP A 78 -7.96 -3.48 -6.69
CA TRP A 78 -7.79 -2.32 -5.84
C TRP A 78 -7.86 -1.02 -6.62
N ARG A 79 -8.35 0.01 -5.95
CA ARG A 79 -8.56 1.34 -6.52
C ARG A 79 -8.12 2.43 -5.58
N LEU A 80 -7.71 3.54 -6.16
CA LEU A 80 -7.48 4.80 -5.47
C LEU A 80 -8.70 5.70 -5.65
N GLY A 81 -8.96 6.58 -4.71
CA GLY A 81 -10.07 7.52 -4.79
C GLY A 81 -9.91 8.72 -3.88
N ASP A 82 -10.84 9.65 -4.03
CA ASP A 82 -11.04 10.79 -3.14
C ASP A 82 -12.39 10.72 -2.42
N SER A 83 -12.72 11.70 -1.60
CA SER A 83 -13.97 11.75 -0.86
C SER A 83 -15.23 11.71 -1.74
N SER A 84 -15.11 12.01 -3.03
CA SER A 84 -16.23 12.03 -3.96
C SER A 84 -16.45 10.69 -4.69
N SER A 85 -15.36 10.03 -5.13
CA SER A 85 -15.44 8.80 -5.90
C SER A 85 -14.11 8.08 -6.06
N PHE A 86 -14.18 6.80 -6.42
CA PHE A 86 -12.99 6.07 -6.88
C PHE A 86 -12.65 6.42 -8.32
N VAL A 87 -11.36 6.31 -8.65
CA VAL A 87 -10.89 6.37 -10.03
C VAL A 87 -11.36 5.09 -10.74
N MET A 88 -12.10 5.23 -11.82
CA MET A 88 -12.77 4.12 -12.51
C MET A 88 -12.22 3.86 -13.91
N THR A 89 -11.14 4.52 -14.30
CA THR A 89 -10.51 4.35 -15.63
C THR A 89 -9.03 4.70 -15.57
N GLY A 90 -8.29 4.34 -16.59
CA GLY A 90 -6.90 4.78 -16.74
C GLY A 90 -5.88 3.98 -15.92
N TYR A 91 -6.25 2.80 -15.43
CA TYR A 91 -5.30 1.88 -14.81
C TYR A 91 -4.58 1.06 -15.88
N PHE A 92 -3.28 0.99 -15.76
CA PHE A 92 -2.41 0.18 -16.60
C PHE A 92 -1.61 -0.76 -15.70
N ASN A 93 -1.68 -2.04 -15.99
CA ASN A 93 -1.00 -3.09 -15.24
C ASN A 93 -0.07 -3.87 -16.16
N HIS A 94 1.15 -4.07 -15.73
CA HIS A 94 2.06 -5.06 -16.27
C HIS A 94 2.41 -6.02 -15.14
N MET A 95 2.17 -7.30 -15.35
CA MET A 95 2.36 -8.34 -14.36
C MET A 95 3.36 -9.37 -14.86
N SER A 96 4.27 -9.76 -13.98
CA SER A 96 5.07 -10.95 -14.17
C SER A 96 4.91 -11.85 -12.96
N TYR A 97 4.78 -13.14 -13.19
CA TYR A 97 4.73 -14.12 -12.12
C TYR A 97 5.53 -15.36 -12.48
N THR A 98 6.14 -15.94 -11.47
CA THR A 98 6.93 -17.17 -11.62
C THR A 98 6.21 -18.28 -10.89
N THR A 99 5.97 -19.40 -11.59
CA THR A 99 5.45 -20.61 -10.99
C THR A 99 6.57 -21.44 -10.35
N HIS A 100 6.22 -22.36 -9.48
CA HIS A 100 7.16 -23.30 -8.87
C HIS A 100 8.03 -24.06 -9.91
N ASN A 101 7.50 -24.31 -11.09
CA ASN A 101 8.20 -25.00 -12.19
C ASN A 101 9.09 -24.08 -13.03
N SER A 102 9.48 -22.93 -12.49
CA SER A 102 10.36 -21.94 -13.15
C SER A 102 9.80 -21.32 -14.43
N THR A 103 8.51 -21.46 -14.69
CA THR A 103 7.87 -20.80 -15.83
C THR A 103 7.49 -19.38 -15.44
N THR A 104 8.01 -18.41 -16.18
CA THR A 104 7.64 -16.99 -16.01
C THR A 104 6.55 -16.65 -17.01
N TYR A 105 5.49 -16.07 -16.53
CA TYR A 105 4.39 -15.54 -17.32
C TYR A 105 4.38 -14.03 -17.25
N VAL A 106 3.95 -13.40 -18.33
CA VAL A 106 3.74 -11.95 -18.40
C VAL A 106 2.31 -11.71 -18.86
N ASP A 107 1.62 -10.83 -18.15
CA ASP A 107 0.28 -10.38 -18.52
C ASP A 107 0.21 -8.86 -18.40
N TYR A 108 -0.69 -8.24 -19.14
CA TYR A 108 -0.90 -6.80 -19.08
C TYR A 108 -2.36 -6.46 -19.30
N ALA A 109 -2.81 -5.42 -18.61
CA ALA A 109 -4.13 -4.87 -18.78
C ALA A 109 -4.04 -3.34 -18.95
N ASN A 110 -4.64 -2.83 -20.01
CA ASN A 110 -4.59 -1.43 -20.36
C ASN A 110 -5.96 -0.79 -20.20
N ASN A 111 -5.97 0.43 -19.66
CA ASN A 111 -7.17 1.24 -19.52
C ASN A 111 -8.33 0.54 -18.81
N VAL A 112 -8.01 -0.23 -17.78
CA VAL A 112 -8.99 -0.93 -16.94
C VAL A 112 -9.45 -0.04 -15.78
N ASN A 113 -10.44 -0.50 -15.04
CA ASN A 113 -11.08 0.25 -13.96
C ASN A 113 -10.46 0.02 -12.57
N SER A 114 -9.37 -0.75 -12.51
CA SER A 114 -8.69 -1.11 -11.26
C SER A 114 -7.28 -1.62 -11.53
N PHE A 115 -6.43 -1.57 -10.53
CA PHE A 115 -5.31 -2.52 -10.47
C PHE A 115 -5.85 -3.88 -10.06
N ARG A 116 -5.29 -4.97 -10.57
CA ARG A 116 -5.77 -6.31 -10.24
C ARG A 116 -4.65 -7.33 -10.19
N MET A 117 -4.86 -8.37 -9.42
CA MET A 117 -4.06 -9.59 -9.52
C MET A 117 -4.41 -10.36 -10.79
N PRO A 118 -3.48 -11.11 -11.38
CA PRO A 118 -3.78 -11.97 -12.52
C PRO A 118 -4.85 -13.01 -12.16
N GLY A 119 -5.75 -13.31 -13.11
CA GLY A 119 -6.90 -14.21 -12.91
C GLY A 119 -6.58 -15.70 -12.69
N TRP A 120 -5.31 -16.05 -12.51
CA TRP A 120 -4.83 -17.41 -12.27
C TRP A 120 -4.62 -17.73 -10.79
N THR A 121 -5.09 -16.88 -9.90
CA THR A 121 -4.99 -17.14 -8.46
C THR A 121 -5.85 -18.34 -8.12
N ASN A 122 -5.19 -19.43 -7.74
CA ASN A 122 -5.89 -20.54 -7.12
C ASN A 122 -6.59 -19.99 -5.87
N VAL A 123 -7.91 -20.09 -5.85
CA VAL A 123 -8.80 -19.46 -4.86
C VAL A 123 -8.50 -19.81 -3.41
N ASN A 124 -7.71 -20.83 -3.17
CA ASN A 124 -7.33 -21.30 -1.84
C ASN A 124 -5.92 -20.85 -1.40
N ASN A 125 -5.23 -20.06 -2.19
CA ASN A 125 -3.88 -19.63 -1.85
C ASN A 125 -3.92 -18.40 -0.95
N THR A 126 -3.06 -18.40 0.05
CA THR A 126 -2.88 -17.29 0.97
C THR A 126 -1.67 -16.46 0.54
N TRP A 127 -1.89 -15.16 0.36
CA TRP A 127 -0.92 -14.22 -0.18
C TRP A 127 -0.42 -13.27 0.90
N TYR A 128 0.84 -12.95 0.82
CA TYR A 128 1.53 -11.99 1.67
C TYR A 128 2.30 -11.03 0.77
N GLY A 129 2.55 -9.82 1.22
CA GLY A 129 3.38 -8.88 0.49
C GLY A 129 3.00 -7.43 0.70
N TYR A 130 3.40 -6.62 -0.24
CA TYR A 130 3.13 -5.19 -0.19
C TYR A 130 2.86 -4.60 -1.57
N GLN A 131 2.24 -3.43 -1.54
CA GLN A 131 2.01 -2.56 -2.69
C GLN A 131 2.48 -1.15 -2.36
N ASP A 132 3.25 -0.57 -3.23
CA ASP A 132 3.66 0.83 -3.15
C ASP A 132 3.03 1.62 -4.28
N PHE A 133 2.48 2.77 -3.96
CA PHE A 133 1.92 3.73 -4.89
C PHE A 133 2.70 5.03 -4.75
N HIS A 134 3.58 5.30 -5.69
CA HIS A 134 4.39 6.53 -5.73
C HIS A 134 3.64 7.63 -6.46
N ARG A 135 3.45 8.75 -5.81
CA ARG A 135 2.75 9.92 -6.36
C ARG A 135 3.70 10.77 -7.20
N HIS A 136 3.27 11.06 -8.41
CA HIS A 136 3.99 11.94 -9.34
C HIS A 136 3.06 13.06 -9.83
N LEU A 137 3.49 14.32 -9.61
CA LEU A 137 2.82 15.48 -10.18
C LEU A 137 3.42 15.76 -11.57
N HIS A 138 2.58 15.80 -12.57
CA HIS A 138 3.00 16.15 -13.93
C HIS A 138 2.86 17.65 -14.21
N THR A 139 3.65 18.17 -15.13
CA THR A 139 3.64 19.60 -15.50
C THR A 139 2.31 20.10 -16.07
N ASN A 140 1.46 19.20 -16.58
CA ASN A 140 0.11 19.51 -17.05
C ASN A 140 -0.95 19.62 -15.92
N GLY A 141 -0.53 19.54 -14.65
CA GLY A 141 -1.41 19.59 -13.48
C GLY A 141 -2.06 18.26 -13.09
N ASN A 142 -1.87 17.20 -13.87
CA ASN A 142 -2.39 15.88 -13.51
C ASN A 142 -1.49 15.18 -12.50
N THR A 143 -2.09 14.34 -11.66
CA THR A 143 -1.40 13.46 -10.74
C THR A 143 -1.44 12.03 -11.28
N TYR A 144 -0.29 11.36 -11.23
CA TYR A 144 -0.15 9.96 -11.57
C TYR A 144 0.35 9.19 -10.35
N TYR A 145 -0.11 7.95 -10.22
CA TYR A 145 0.46 7.01 -9.27
C TYR A 145 1.11 5.86 -10.01
N HIS A 146 2.40 5.68 -9.76
CA HIS A 146 3.11 4.48 -10.17
C HIS A 146 2.97 3.43 -9.09
N GLN A 147 2.53 2.24 -9.47
CA GLN A 147 2.34 1.11 -8.56
C GLN A 147 3.45 0.08 -8.75
N GLU A 148 4.00 -0.37 -7.64
CA GLU A 148 4.82 -1.57 -7.55
C GLU A 148 4.22 -2.50 -6.51
N THR A 149 4.04 -3.77 -6.86
CA THR A 149 3.49 -4.78 -5.96
C THR A 149 4.37 -6.01 -5.99
N SER A 150 4.70 -6.51 -4.81
CA SER A 150 5.38 -7.77 -4.62
C SER A 150 4.53 -8.65 -3.71
N LEU A 151 4.02 -9.75 -4.23
CA LEU A 151 3.21 -10.71 -3.50
C LEU A 151 3.81 -12.09 -3.63
N TRP A 152 3.77 -12.87 -2.54
CA TRP A 152 4.21 -14.26 -2.52
C TRP A 152 3.14 -15.14 -1.87
N ASN A 153 3.11 -16.39 -2.27
CA ASN A 153 2.15 -17.38 -1.80
C ASN A 153 2.79 -18.29 -0.76
N SER A 154 2.07 -18.57 0.32
CA SER A 154 2.52 -19.50 1.37
C SER A 154 2.46 -20.98 0.96
N GLY A 155 1.73 -21.31 -0.08
CA GLY A 155 1.44 -22.70 -0.46
C GLY A 155 2.41 -23.33 -1.45
N PHE A 156 3.41 -22.65 -1.98
CA PHE A 156 4.52 -23.04 -2.88
C PHE A 156 4.30 -24.16 -3.94
N THR A 157 3.12 -24.75 -4.03
CA THR A 157 2.89 -25.90 -4.91
C THR A 157 2.61 -25.51 -6.36
N THR A 158 2.17 -24.27 -6.61
CA THR A 158 1.77 -23.87 -7.96
C THR A 158 2.28 -22.47 -8.35
N TYR A 159 2.35 -21.53 -7.43
CA TYR A 159 2.77 -20.15 -7.70
C TYR A 159 3.75 -19.66 -6.64
N GLY A 160 4.84 -19.01 -7.06
CA GLY A 160 5.88 -18.53 -6.16
C GLY A 160 5.70 -17.05 -5.79
N ALA A 161 5.82 -16.17 -6.76
CA ALA A 161 5.79 -14.73 -6.54
C ALA A 161 5.13 -14.00 -7.71
N PHE A 162 4.46 -12.90 -7.40
CA PHE A 162 3.94 -11.94 -8.37
C PHE A 162 4.65 -10.60 -8.21
N PHE A 163 5.01 -10.04 -9.34
CA PHE A 163 5.49 -8.67 -9.45
C PHE A 163 4.55 -7.92 -10.38
N ILE A 164 3.89 -6.91 -9.86
CA ILE A 164 2.97 -6.09 -10.63
C ILE A 164 3.53 -4.68 -10.65
N LYS A 165 3.68 -4.13 -11.85
CA LYS A 165 3.98 -2.72 -12.07
C LYS A 165 2.83 -2.10 -12.82
N GLY A 166 2.52 -0.85 -12.50
CA GLY A 166 1.44 -0.19 -13.17
C GLY A 166 1.44 1.31 -12.91
N PHE A 167 0.52 1.98 -13.55
CA PHE A 167 0.25 3.36 -13.24
C PHE A 167 -1.23 3.68 -13.43
N VAL A 168 -1.68 4.74 -12.80
CA VAL A 168 -3.01 5.31 -13.00
C VAL A 168 -2.91 6.82 -13.06
N ASN A 169 -3.63 7.41 -14.01
CA ASN A 169 -3.85 8.85 -14.06
C ASN A 169 -5.10 9.18 -13.24
N VAL A 170 -4.93 9.90 -12.14
CA VAL A 170 -6.05 10.31 -11.30
C VAL A 170 -6.54 11.74 -11.61
N GLY A 171 -5.98 12.37 -12.64
CA GLY A 171 -6.30 13.75 -13.00
C GLY A 171 -5.90 14.71 -11.89
N THR A 172 -6.82 15.59 -11.53
CA THR A 172 -6.67 16.56 -10.43
C THR A 172 -7.14 16.05 -9.07
N LYS A 173 -7.56 14.78 -8.98
CA LYS A 173 -8.04 14.21 -7.72
C LYS A 173 -6.94 14.16 -6.66
N VAL A 174 -7.33 14.50 -5.45
CA VAL A 174 -6.49 14.37 -4.27
C VAL A 174 -6.85 13.06 -3.58
N ILE A 175 -6.02 12.05 -3.76
CA ILE A 175 -6.27 10.71 -3.23
C ILE A 175 -6.24 10.75 -1.70
N ASP A 176 -7.33 10.32 -1.07
CA ASP A 176 -7.51 10.21 0.38
C ASP A 176 -7.95 8.81 0.83
N ARG A 177 -8.17 7.91 -0.12
CA ARG A 177 -8.64 6.55 0.16
C ARG A 177 -8.07 5.50 -0.79
N TYR A 178 -8.02 4.29 -0.26
CA TYR A 178 -7.67 3.07 -0.96
C TYR A 178 -8.77 2.03 -0.70
N THR A 179 -9.19 1.29 -1.71
CA THR A 179 -10.12 0.18 -1.55
C THR A 179 -9.58 -1.09 -2.16
N VAL A 180 -9.87 -2.20 -1.51
CA VAL A 180 -9.74 -3.55 -2.07
C VAL A 180 -11.13 -4.09 -2.34
N ILE A 181 -11.30 -4.80 -3.45
CA ILE A 181 -12.58 -5.31 -3.92
C ILE A 181 -12.34 -6.72 -4.45
N GLY A 182 -13.20 -7.68 -4.11
CA GLY A 182 -13.24 -8.95 -4.82
C GLY A 182 -13.81 -8.75 -6.21
N ALA A 183 -13.12 -9.21 -7.25
CA ALA A 183 -13.59 -9.07 -8.63
C ALA A 183 -15.01 -9.64 -8.78
N SER A 184 -15.83 -9.00 -9.60
CA SER A 184 -17.25 -9.36 -9.82
C SER A 184 -18.09 -9.39 -8.53
N GLY A 185 -17.66 -8.68 -7.47
CA GLY A 185 -18.38 -8.63 -6.20
C GLY A 185 -18.22 -9.90 -5.34
N ALA A 186 -17.26 -10.76 -5.64
CA ALA A 186 -16.97 -11.93 -4.82
C ALA A 186 -16.40 -11.53 -3.45
N ASN A 187 -16.70 -12.31 -2.43
CA ASN A 187 -16.12 -12.10 -1.10
C ASN A 187 -14.65 -12.52 -1.07
N ILE A 188 -13.84 -11.72 -0.39
CA ILE A 188 -12.50 -12.10 0.06
C ILE A 188 -12.68 -13.01 1.26
N THR A 189 -12.09 -14.19 1.23
CA THR A 189 -12.34 -15.23 2.26
C THR A 189 -11.66 -14.89 3.58
N ALA A 190 -10.43 -14.38 3.52
CA ALA A 190 -9.66 -14.01 4.70
C ALA A 190 -8.57 -13.00 4.35
N GLY A 191 -8.03 -12.35 5.34
CA GLY A 191 -6.84 -11.52 5.28
C GLY A 191 -6.99 -10.19 5.98
N ASN A 192 -5.84 -9.60 6.24
CA ASN A 192 -5.74 -8.26 6.78
C ASN A 192 -4.85 -7.42 5.87
N PHE A 193 -5.09 -6.13 5.83
CA PHE A 193 -4.14 -5.18 5.26
C PHE A 193 -3.92 -4.01 6.18
N GLN A 194 -2.79 -3.37 6.00
CA GLN A 194 -2.41 -2.16 6.72
C GLN A 194 -1.94 -1.12 5.71
N VAL A 195 -2.50 0.07 5.80
CA VAL A 195 -2.13 1.19 4.92
C VAL A 195 -1.22 2.14 5.66
N GLY A 196 -0.09 2.44 5.05
CA GLY A 196 0.85 3.45 5.49
C GLY A 196 1.09 4.51 4.41
N TYR A 197 1.62 5.66 4.82
CA TYR A 197 1.92 6.76 3.91
C TYR A 197 3.12 7.59 4.40
N ILE A 198 3.79 8.26 3.46
CA ILE A 198 4.86 9.25 3.70
C ILE A 198 4.42 10.60 3.16
#